data_b43fd71a1dfbe39bd1577b6c1d721d4c
#
_entry.id   b43fd71a1dfbe39bd1577b6c1d721d4c
#
_cell.length_a   1.000
_cell.length_b   1.000
_cell.length_c   1.000
_cell.angle_alpha   90.00
_cell.angle_beta   90.00
_cell.angle_gamma   90.00
#
_symmetry.space_group_name_H-M   'P 1'
#
loop_
_entity.id
_entity.type
_entity.pdbx_description
1 polymer ?
#
loop_
_entity_poly.entity_id
_entity_poly.type
_entity_poly.pdbx_seq_one_letter_code
_entity_poly.pdbx_strand_id
1 'polypeptide(L)'
;RDYPIVEQLYRILQKTEIADSVYLMDGLYDPKITKGIIANFDMLISGRVHAAVAGLSQNVPTVIIDYGHEPKAHKLQGFAQVAAVQQYVANPADKDNLIEVVDACWNNRKIVAQDLEKRNLAIKELIHKNFDLLRYI
;
A
#
# COMPACT_ATOMS: atom_id res chain seq x y z
N ARG A 1 -5.65 6.89 16.13
CA ARG A 1 -5.31 5.76 17.04
C ARG A 1 -3.90 5.25 16.85
N ASP A 2 -3.33 5.37 15.65
CA ASP A 2 -1.99 4.88 15.34
C ASP A 2 -0.90 5.96 15.55
N TYR A 3 -1.31 7.22 15.66
CA TYR A 3 -0.40 8.36 15.75
C TYR A 3 0.67 8.24 16.86
N PRO A 4 0.35 7.81 18.09
CA PRO A 4 1.38 7.67 19.13
C PRO A 4 2.49 6.69 18.76
N ILE A 5 2.16 5.59 18.05
CA ILE A 5 3.14 4.60 17.59
C ILE A 5 4.03 5.18 16.50
N VAL A 6 3.42 5.89 15.56
CA VAL A 6 4.14 6.55 14.46
C VAL A 6 5.06 7.64 14.99
N GLU A 7 4.59 8.44 15.95
CA GLU A 7 5.42 9.46 16.62
C GLU A 7 6.58 8.83 17.37
N GLN A 8 6.36 7.72 18.07
CA GLN A 8 7.43 7.00 18.76
C GLN A 8 8.48 6.48 17.77
N LEU A 9 8.05 5.88 16.65
CA LEU A 9 8.94 5.43 15.59
C LEU A 9 9.75 6.62 15.02
N TYR A 10 9.10 7.73 14.73
CA TYR A 10 9.76 8.94 14.26
C TYR A 10 10.84 9.40 15.23
N ARG A 11 10.53 9.47 16.53
CA ARG A 11 11.50 9.87 17.57
C ARG A 11 12.69 8.90 17.67
N ILE A 12 12.49 7.61 17.41
CA ILE A 12 13.58 6.61 17.37
C ILE A 12 14.47 6.90 16.15
N LEU A 13 13.87 7.09 14.98
CA LEU A 13 14.59 7.32 13.73
C LEU A 13 15.37 8.65 13.73
N GLN A 14 14.85 9.67 14.42
CA GLN A 14 15.55 10.96 14.61
C GLN A 14 16.84 10.85 15.43
N LYS A 15 17.11 9.70 16.05
CA LYS A 15 18.37 9.43 16.78
C LYS A 15 19.36 8.59 15.97
N THR A 16 19.05 8.32 14.71
CA THR A 16 19.88 7.54 13.81
C THR A 16 20.54 8.41 12.75
N GLU A 17 21.46 7.86 11.99
CA GLU A 17 22.17 8.53 10.90
C GLU A 17 21.25 8.94 9.73
N ILE A 18 20.02 8.40 9.65
CA ILE A 18 19.04 8.76 8.62
C ILE A 18 18.07 9.86 9.07
N ALA A 19 18.30 10.50 10.20
CA ALA A 19 17.38 11.50 10.79
C ALA A 19 16.94 12.57 9.79
N ASP A 20 17.88 13.12 9.03
CA ASP A 20 17.61 14.19 8.05
C ASP A 20 16.77 13.74 6.86
N SER A 21 16.61 12.43 6.67
CA SER A 21 15.81 11.82 5.59
C SER A 21 14.43 11.35 6.05
N VAL A 22 14.09 11.55 7.33
CA VAL A 22 12.83 11.06 7.92
C VAL A 22 11.89 12.21 8.21
N TYR A 23 10.69 12.13 7.69
CA TYR A 23 9.65 13.16 7.86
C TYR A 23 8.40 12.56 8.45
N LEU A 24 7.81 13.24 9.44
CA LEU A 24 6.51 12.91 10.02
C LEU A 24 5.43 13.79 9.39
N MET A 25 4.44 13.16 8.79
CA MET A 25 3.23 13.85 8.35
C MET A 25 2.21 13.85 9.50
N ASP A 26 2.06 14.97 10.17
CA ASP A 26 1.23 15.15 11.36
C ASP A 26 -0.10 15.88 11.09
N GLY A 27 -0.35 16.30 9.86
CA GLY A 27 -1.54 17.02 9.46
C GLY A 27 -2.77 16.12 9.24
N LEU A 28 -3.96 16.70 9.42
CA LEU A 28 -5.21 16.11 8.96
C LEU A 28 -5.42 16.52 7.50
N TYR A 29 -5.27 15.58 6.59
CA TYR A 29 -5.42 15.81 5.16
C TYR A 29 -6.73 15.21 4.65
N ASP A 30 -7.36 15.91 3.72
CA ASP A 30 -8.47 15.36 2.94
C ASP A 30 -8.04 14.07 2.23
N PRO A 31 -8.92 13.05 2.09
CA PRO A 31 -8.59 11.79 1.44
C PRO A 31 -8.03 11.96 0.01
N LYS A 32 -8.48 12.97 -0.74
CA LYS A 32 -7.97 13.25 -2.09
C LYS A 32 -6.53 13.76 -2.04
N ILE A 33 -6.22 14.65 -1.09
CA ILE A 33 -4.88 15.17 -0.86
C ILE A 33 -3.96 14.03 -0.43
N THR A 34 -4.39 13.22 0.54
CA THR A 34 -3.64 12.04 1.00
C THR A 34 -3.32 11.09 -0.15
N LYS A 35 -4.31 10.81 -1.01
CA LYS A 35 -4.12 9.98 -2.19
C LYS A 35 -3.14 10.60 -3.19
N GLY A 36 -3.21 11.92 -3.39
CA GLY A 36 -2.29 12.68 -4.24
C GLY A 36 -0.85 12.65 -3.71
N ILE A 37 -0.66 12.72 -2.38
CA ILE A 37 0.65 12.58 -1.75
C ILE A 37 1.22 11.19 -2.00
N ILE A 38 0.41 10.14 -1.74
CA ILE A 38 0.81 8.74 -1.98
C ILE A 38 1.22 8.51 -3.44
N ALA A 39 0.53 9.14 -4.38
CA ALA A 39 0.84 9.02 -5.81
C ALA A 39 2.26 9.45 -6.20
N ASN A 40 2.96 10.20 -5.33
CA ASN A 40 4.33 10.65 -5.55
C ASN A 40 5.38 9.77 -4.84
N PHE A 41 4.98 8.68 -4.20
CA PHE A 41 5.91 7.77 -3.54
C PHE A 41 6.51 6.78 -4.55
N ASP A 42 7.78 6.45 -4.36
CA ASP A 42 8.43 5.35 -5.08
C ASP A 42 7.95 3.99 -4.61
N MET A 43 7.54 3.87 -3.34
CA MET A 43 7.00 2.67 -2.73
C MET A 43 6.19 3.03 -1.49
N LEU A 44 5.15 2.26 -1.22
CA LEU A 44 4.34 2.33 0.01
C LEU A 44 4.47 1.03 0.81
N ILE A 45 4.59 1.12 2.13
CA ILE A 45 4.46 -0.02 3.04
C ILE A 45 3.25 0.24 3.93
N SER A 46 2.26 -0.64 3.91
CA SER A 46 1.03 -0.43 4.67
C SER A 46 0.35 -1.71 5.15
N GLY A 47 -0.07 -1.72 6.41
CA GLY A 47 -1.00 -2.70 6.97
C GLY A 47 -2.46 -2.24 6.96
N ARG A 48 -2.78 -1.08 6.36
CA ARG A 48 -4.13 -0.53 6.27
C ARG A 48 -4.70 -0.69 4.87
N VAL A 49 -5.87 -1.34 4.76
CA VAL A 49 -6.53 -1.61 3.47
C VAL A 49 -6.69 -0.33 2.64
N HIS A 50 -7.20 0.75 3.22
CA HIS A 50 -7.45 1.99 2.48
C HIS A 50 -6.16 2.63 1.94
N ALA A 51 -5.06 2.58 2.70
CA ALA A 51 -3.78 3.10 2.24
C ALA A 51 -3.18 2.19 1.14
N ALA A 52 -3.26 0.86 1.29
CA ALA A 52 -2.82 -0.08 0.26
C ALA A 52 -3.60 0.13 -1.05
N VAL A 53 -4.93 0.27 -0.98
CA VAL A 53 -5.78 0.59 -2.14
C VAL A 53 -5.39 1.93 -2.76
N ALA A 54 -5.12 2.94 -1.93
CA ALA A 54 -4.68 4.24 -2.44
C ALA A 54 -3.37 4.12 -3.22
N GLY A 55 -2.35 3.42 -2.69
CA GLY A 55 -1.09 3.18 -3.37
C GLY A 55 -1.26 2.41 -4.68
N LEU A 56 -1.86 1.23 -4.62
CA LEU A 56 -2.04 0.35 -5.78
C LEU A 56 -2.84 1.04 -6.90
N SER A 57 -3.90 1.80 -6.55
CA SER A 57 -4.72 2.52 -7.54
C SER A 57 -4.05 3.75 -8.16
N GLN A 58 -2.91 4.18 -7.61
CA GLN A 58 -2.04 5.24 -8.16
C GLN A 58 -0.77 4.67 -8.81
N ASN A 59 -0.74 3.37 -9.07
CA ASN A 59 0.40 2.65 -9.65
C ASN A 59 1.65 2.67 -8.74
N VAL A 60 1.49 2.91 -7.44
CA VAL A 60 2.59 2.91 -6.49
C VAL A 60 2.85 1.49 -6.00
N PRO A 61 4.06 0.96 -6.19
CA PRO A 61 4.47 -0.33 -5.64
C PRO A 61 4.20 -0.36 -4.14
N THR A 62 3.47 -1.38 -3.68
CA THR A 62 2.98 -1.41 -2.31
C THR A 62 3.27 -2.75 -1.66
N VAL A 63 4.03 -2.71 -0.58
CA VAL A 63 4.16 -3.83 0.35
C VAL A 63 2.97 -3.82 1.31
N ILE A 64 2.26 -4.93 1.36
CA ILE A 64 1.09 -5.12 2.21
C ILE A 64 1.52 -5.91 3.45
N ILE A 65 1.42 -5.30 4.63
CA ILE A 65 1.63 -6.00 5.90
C ILE A 65 0.33 -6.69 6.29
N ASP A 66 0.28 -8.02 6.17
CA ASP A 66 -0.87 -8.81 6.56
C ASP A 66 -0.67 -9.39 7.97
N TYR A 67 -1.30 -8.74 8.94
CA TYR A 67 -1.28 -9.19 10.34
C TYR A 67 -2.40 -10.17 10.68
N GLY A 68 -3.03 -10.79 9.72
CA GLY A 68 -3.94 -11.96 9.65
C GLY A 68 -4.46 -12.61 10.93
N HIS A 69 -4.55 -11.88 12.05
CA HIS A 69 -4.93 -12.44 13.36
C HIS A 69 -6.42 -12.75 13.50
N GLU A 70 -7.22 -12.41 12.49
CA GLU A 70 -8.65 -12.74 12.51
C GLU A 70 -9.00 -13.72 11.39
N PRO A 71 -9.76 -14.80 11.68
CA PRO A 71 -10.19 -15.78 10.66
C PRO A 71 -10.97 -15.19 9.48
N LYS A 72 -11.32 -13.89 9.53
CA LYS A 72 -12.11 -13.16 8.53
C LYS A 72 -11.35 -12.05 7.83
N ALA A 73 -10.07 -11.86 8.13
CA ALA A 73 -9.29 -10.71 7.64
C ALA A 73 -8.59 -10.95 6.30
N HIS A 74 -9.24 -11.65 5.37
CA HIS A 74 -8.68 -11.89 4.03
C HIS A 74 -8.75 -10.67 3.09
N LYS A 75 -9.16 -9.49 3.59
CA LYS A 75 -9.33 -8.29 2.75
C LYS A 75 -8.04 -7.85 2.07
N LEU A 76 -6.93 -7.83 2.80
CA LEU A 76 -5.63 -7.43 2.26
C LEU A 76 -5.13 -8.42 1.21
N GLN A 77 -5.27 -9.72 1.47
CA GLN A 77 -4.93 -10.76 0.50
C GLN A 77 -5.81 -10.70 -0.75
N GLY A 78 -7.12 -10.50 -0.58
CA GLY A 78 -8.05 -10.30 -1.70
C GLY A 78 -7.66 -9.11 -2.58
N PHE A 79 -7.27 -8.00 -1.97
CA PHE A 79 -6.75 -6.84 -2.69
C PHE A 79 -5.44 -7.15 -3.42
N ALA A 80 -4.51 -7.83 -2.77
CA ALA A 80 -3.26 -8.24 -3.39
C ALA A 80 -3.51 -9.13 -4.62
N GLN A 81 -4.50 -10.04 -4.56
CA GLN A 81 -4.89 -10.86 -5.70
C GLN A 81 -5.44 -10.04 -6.86
N VAL A 82 -6.38 -9.13 -6.59
CA VAL A 82 -6.95 -8.25 -7.62
C VAL A 82 -5.89 -7.40 -8.30
N ALA A 83 -4.94 -6.88 -7.54
CA ALA A 83 -3.83 -6.07 -8.05
C ALA A 83 -2.68 -6.93 -8.63
N ALA A 84 -2.70 -8.25 -8.49
CA ALA A 84 -1.64 -9.20 -8.85
C ALA A 84 -0.29 -8.85 -8.18
N VAL A 85 -0.33 -8.56 -6.88
CA VAL A 85 0.84 -8.21 -6.04
C VAL A 85 0.98 -9.12 -4.82
N GLN A 86 0.49 -10.36 -4.89
CA GLN A 86 0.51 -11.31 -3.75
C GLN A 86 1.92 -11.57 -3.24
N GLN A 87 2.92 -11.55 -4.13
CA GLN A 87 4.35 -11.70 -3.79
C GLN A 87 4.89 -10.57 -2.91
N TYR A 88 4.15 -9.46 -2.78
CA TYR A 88 4.50 -8.32 -1.92
C TYR A 88 3.62 -8.23 -0.68
N VAL A 89 3.05 -9.35 -0.26
CA VAL A 89 2.35 -9.48 1.04
C VAL A 89 3.34 -10.04 2.06
N ALA A 90 3.61 -9.28 3.11
CA ALA A 90 4.56 -9.62 4.15
C ALA A 90 3.85 -10.04 5.45
N ASN A 91 4.43 -11.04 6.12
CA ASN A 91 4.02 -11.46 7.45
C ASN A 91 4.78 -10.66 8.52
N PRO A 92 4.13 -9.80 9.33
CA PRO A 92 4.82 -8.99 10.33
C PRO A 92 5.39 -9.80 11.51
N ALA A 93 4.95 -11.04 11.70
CA ALA A 93 5.49 -11.93 12.72
C ALA A 93 6.83 -12.57 12.30
N ASP A 94 7.16 -12.50 11.02
CA ASP A 94 8.41 -13.00 10.44
C ASP A 94 9.25 -11.82 9.93
N LYS A 95 10.26 -11.45 10.69
CA LYS A 95 11.12 -10.31 10.38
C LYS A 95 11.89 -10.51 9.07
N ASP A 96 12.37 -11.72 8.82
CA ASP A 96 13.19 -12.00 7.65
C ASP A 96 12.32 -11.97 6.40
N ASN A 97 11.11 -12.53 6.45
CA ASN A 97 10.11 -12.41 5.39
C ASN A 97 9.75 -10.94 5.11
N LEU A 98 9.54 -10.13 6.15
CA LEU A 98 9.21 -8.71 5.97
C LEU A 98 10.34 -7.97 5.22
N ILE A 99 11.59 -8.18 5.61
CA ILE A 99 12.75 -7.55 4.96
C ILE A 99 12.87 -8.03 3.51
N GLU A 100 12.80 -9.34 3.27
CA GLU A 100 12.87 -9.92 1.93
C GLU A 100 11.81 -9.34 0.97
N VAL A 101 10.55 -9.26 1.44
CA VAL A 101 9.44 -8.73 0.64
C VAL A 101 9.62 -7.24 0.36
N VAL A 102 10.10 -6.45 1.32
CA VAL A 102 10.38 -5.02 1.13
C VAL A 102 11.49 -4.84 0.11
N ASP A 103 12.59 -5.57 0.24
CA ASP A 103 13.73 -5.50 -0.70
C ASP A 103 13.32 -5.94 -2.11
N ALA A 104 12.56 -7.00 -2.22
CA ALA A 104 12.04 -7.48 -3.50
C ALA A 104 11.15 -6.43 -4.18
N CYS A 105 10.24 -5.81 -3.44
CA CYS A 105 9.38 -4.75 -3.96
C CYS A 105 10.18 -3.52 -4.39
N TRP A 106 11.13 -3.09 -3.57
CA TRP A 106 11.99 -1.94 -3.87
C TRP A 106 12.82 -2.15 -5.12
N ASN A 107 13.47 -3.29 -5.23
CA ASN A 107 14.32 -3.61 -6.39
C ASN A 107 13.53 -3.71 -7.70
N ASN A 108 12.28 -4.17 -7.63
CA ASN A 108 11.40 -4.33 -8.79
C ASN A 108 10.42 -3.15 -8.99
N ARG A 109 10.49 -2.08 -8.19
CA ARG A 109 9.47 -1.04 -8.13
C ARG A 109 9.07 -0.44 -9.48
N LYS A 110 10.02 -0.26 -10.41
CA LYS A 110 9.73 0.29 -11.74
C LYS A 110 8.88 -0.67 -12.58
N ILE A 111 9.18 -1.96 -12.52
CA ILE A 111 8.42 -3.00 -13.23
C ILE A 111 7.02 -3.12 -12.61
N VAL A 112 6.95 -3.15 -11.28
CA VAL A 112 5.68 -3.23 -10.54
C VAL A 112 4.77 -2.05 -10.87
N ALA A 113 5.30 -0.83 -10.93
CA ALA A 113 4.54 0.35 -11.29
C ALA A 113 3.93 0.25 -12.71
N GLN A 114 4.73 -0.22 -13.68
CA GLN A 114 4.26 -0.42 -15.06
C GLN A 114 3.19 -1.52 -15.16
N ASP A 115 3.33 -2.60 -14.41
CA ASP A 115 2.35 -3.68 -14.39
C ASP A 115 1.05 -3.25 -13.71
N LEU A 116 1.15 -2.45 -12.63
CA LEU A 116 -0.01 -1.84 -11.97
C LEU A 116 -0.76 -0.89 -12.92
N GLU A 117 -0.06 -0.09 -13.71
CA GLU A 117 -0.67 0.81 -14.68
C GLU A 117 -1.54 0.04 -15.69
N LYS A 118 -1.00 -1.02 -16.30
CA LYS A 118 -1.75 -1.90 -17.20
C LYS A 118 -2.94 -2.55 -16.50
N ARG A 119 -2.72 -3.05 -15.29
CA ARG A 119 -3.77 -3.71 -14.51
C ARG A 119 -4.89 -2.77 -14.10
N ASN A 120 -4.56 -1.56 -13.69
CA ASN A 120 -5.54 -0.54 -13.31
C ASN A 120 -6.42 -0.11 -14.49
N LEU A 121 -5.91 -0.09 -15.70
CA LEU A 121 -6.73 0.12 -16.89
C LEU A 121 -7.78 -0.99 -17.05
N ALA A 122 -7.39 -2.25 -16.95
CA ALA A 122 -8.32 -3.38 -17.03
C ALA A 122 -9.36 -3.38 -15.89
N ILE A 123 -8.93 -3.03 -14.67
CA ILE A 123 -9.85 -2.91 -13.52
C ILE A 123 -10.88 -1.80 -13.77
N LYS A 124 -10.48 -0.65 -14.30
CA LYS A 124 -11.39 0.45 -14.65
C LYS A 124 -12.44 -0.01 -15.66
N GLU A 125 -12.06 -0.75 -16.68
CA GLU A 125 -13.00 -1.30 -17.66
C GLU A 125 -14.03 -2.24 -17.03
N LEU A 126 -13.58 -3.12 -16.10
CA LEU A 126 -14.48 -4.00 -15.36
C LEU A 126 -15.48 -3.22 -14.49
N ILE A 127 -15.01 -2.15 -13.83
CA ILE A 127 -15.89 -1.28 -13.05
C ILE A 127 -16.95 -0.62 -13.94
N HIS A 128 -16.58 -0.10 -15.09
CA HIS A 128 -17.54 0.49 -16.03
C HIS A 128 -18.60 -0.52 -16.48
N LYS A 129 -18.21 -1.74 -16.82
CA LYS A 129 -19.17 -2.81 -17.17
C LYS A 129 -20.17 -3.10 -16.04
N ASN A 130 -19.72 -3.08 -14.77
CA ASN A 130 -20.65 -3.25 -13.65
C ASN A 130 -21.67 -2.10 -13.55
N PHE A 131 -21.26 -0.86 -13.83
CA PHE A 131 -22.21 0.27 -13.88
C PHE A 131 -23.19 0.17 -15.04
N ASP A 132 -22.75 -0.35 -16.18
CA ASP A 132 -23.64 -0.56 -17.33
C ASP A 132 -24.74 -1.58 -17.02
N LEU A 133 -24.42 -2.64 -16.28
CA LEU A 133 -25.42 -3.62 -15.81
C LEU A 133 -26.49 -3.00 -14.90
N LEU A 134 -26.16 -1.99 -14.10
CA LEU A 134 -27.11 -1.30 -13.23
C LEU A 134 -28.09 -0.40 -13.99
N ARG A 135 -27.85 -0.05 -15.27
CA ARG A 135 -28.76 0.73 -16.10
C ARG A 135 -29.96 -0.09 -16.61
N TYR A 136 -29.92 -1.41 -16.45
CA TYR A 136 -30.98 -2.33 -16.89
C TYR A 136 -31.85 -2.83 -15.74
N ILE A 137 -31.67 -2.30 -14.54
CA ILE A 137 -32.51 -2.53 -13.34
C ILE A 137 -33.37 -1.29 -13.10
#